data_255f8b529af8c0a927f3f6602778126b
#
_entry.id   255f8b529af8c0a927f3f6602778126b
#
_cell.length_a   1.000
_cell.length_b   1.000
_cell.length_c   1.000
_cell.angle_alpha   90.00
_cell.angle_beta   90.00
_cell.angle_gamma   90.00
#
_symmetry.space_group_name_H-M   'P 1'
#
loop_
_entity.id
_entity.type
_entity.pdbx_description
1 polymer ?
#
loop_
_entity_poly.entity_id
_entity_poly.type
_entity_poly.pdbx_seq_one_letter_code
_entity_poly.pdbx_strand_id
1 'polypeptide(L)'
;MRFVGRLMILLLVLSNAIVVIPAACAEEPVTLIGTIVKWRYPDADIGKSQMSDAATIAADGNRTVPSSVLKTTMTTPDSVEKVLAFYQDLLTRNATNDKTLGIEPDVGRSVVFSDESEGRPFAFHTILVNSEASSTTLIVTRGESEELTSITWKQYLRHDVGK
;
A
#
# COMPACT_ATOMS: atom_id res chain seq x y z
N MET A 1 35.74 40.67 69.81
CA MET A 1 35.22 39.32 69.57
C MET A 1 34.09 39.47 68.52
N ARG A 2 34.35 39.12 67.26
CA ARG A 2 33.40 39.22 66.13
C ARG A 2 33.14 37.84 65.61
N PHE A 3 31.91 37.31 65.79
CA PHE A 3 31.39 36.08 65.17
C PHE A 3 30.97 36.37 63.80
N VAL A 4 31.58 35.74 62.77
CA VAL A 4 31.15 35.76 61.38
C VAL A 4 30.43 34.43 61.15
N GLY A 5 29.08 34.54 61.00
CA GLY A 5 28.24 33.43 60.62
C GLY A 5 28.40 33.15 59.14
N ARG A 6 28.81 31.97 58.76
CA ARG A 6 28.81 31.45 57.35
C ARG A 6 27.44 30.92 57.05
N LEU A 7 26.73 31.65 56.19
CA LEU A 7 25.46 31.22 55.56
C LEU A 7 25.81 30.27 54.39
N MET A 8 25.52 28.98 54.58
CA MET A 8 25.70 27.95 53.55
C MET A 8 24.43 27.86 52.72
N ILE A 9 24.47 28.41 51.49
CA ILE A 9 23.37 28.34 50.53
C ILE A 9 23.45 26.98 49.84
N LEU A 10 22.49 26.10 50.13
CA LEU A 10 22.32 24.80 49.48
C LEU A 10 21.57 25.01 48.15
N LEU A 11 22.30 24.96 47.05
CA LEU A 11 21.71 25.06 45.70
C LEU A 11 21.14 23.69 45.33
N LEU A 12 19.81 23.56 45.37
CA LEU A 12 19.10 22.37 44.92
C LEU A 12 18.96 22.45 43.38
N VAL A 13 19.81 21.71 42.66
CA VAL A 13 19.68 21.56 41.19
C VAL A 13 18.61 20.51 40.94
N LEU A 14 17.39 20.96 40.58
CA LEU A 14 16.35 20.08 40.03
C LEU A 14 16.74 19.67 38.59
N SER A 15 17.26 18.45 38.46
CA SER A 15 17.50 17.84 37.17
C SER A 15 16.14 17.37 36.58
N ASN A 16 15.61 18.15 35.64
CA ASN A 16 14.45 17.73 34.81
C ASN A 16 14.92 16.64 33.85
N ALA A 17 14.75 15.38 34.20
CA ALA A 17 14.87 14.27 33.23
C ALA A 17 13.70 14.35 32.25
N ILE A 18 13.97 14.81 31.04
CA ILE A 18 13.02 14.73 29.94
C ILE A 18 12.94 13.24 29.53
N VAL A 19 11.89 12.57 29.97
CA VAL A 19 11.55 11.23 29.48
C VAL A 19 11.08 11.39 28.03
N VAL A 20 11.98 11.14 27.06
CA VAL A 20 11.62 10.99 25.65
C VAL A 20 10.89 9.65 25.54
N ILE A 21 9.56 9.68 25.53
CA ILE A 21 8.74 8.52 25.18
C ILE A 21 8.94 8.35 23.67
N PRO A 22 9.50 7.21 23.20
CA PRO A 22 9.51 6.95 21.76
C PRO A 22 8.04 6.89 21.32
N ALA A 23 7.68 7.77 20.37
CA ALA A 23 6.39 7.65 19.68
C ALA A 23 6.43 6.26 19.03
N ALA A 24 5.67 5.32 19.55
CA ALA A 24 5.39 4.08 18.85
C ALA A 24 4.80 4.50 17.51
N CYS A 25 5.50 4.17 16.42
CA CYS A 25 4.94 4.30 15.08
C CYS A 25 3.73 3.37 15.04
N ALA A 26 2.55 3.90 15.32
CA ALA A 26 1.32 3.19 15.06
C ALA A 26 1.27 3.02 13.53
N GLU A 27 1.32 1.78 13.06
CA GLU A 27 1.05 1.48 11.67
C GLU A 27 -0.29 2.10 11.31
N GLU A 28 -0.31 2.91 10.25
CA GLU A 28 -1.55 3.51 9.80
C GLU A 28 -2.54 2.40 9.44
N PRO A 29 -3.79 2.46 9.91
CA PRO A 29 -4.76 1.43 9.62
C PRO A 29 -4.95 1.31 8.11
N VAL A 30 -4.84 0.10 7.58
CA VAL A 30 -5.08 -0.17 6.16
C VAL A 30 -6.54 0.16 5.85
N THR A 31 -6.75 1.20 5.05
CA THR A 31 -8.08 1.59 4.59
C THR A 31 -8.22 1.29 3.10
N LEU A 32 -9.44 0.90 2.67
CA LEU A 32 -9.72 0.64 1.26
C LEU A 32 -9.35 1.84 0.38
N ILE A 33 -9.77 3.04 0.77
CA ILE A 33 -9.52 4.27 0.01
C ILE A 33 -8.03 4.60 -0.02
N GLY A 34 -7.34 4.55 1.11
CA GLY A 34 -5.90 4.83 1.18
C GLY A 34 -5.07 3.89 0.31
N THR A 35 -5.48 2.62 0.23
CA THR A 35 -4.82 1.63 -0.64
C THR A 35 -5.12 1.89 -2.11
N ILE A 36 -6.38 2.16 -2.48
CA ILE A 36 -6.77 2.43 -3.88
C ILE A 36 -6.04 3.66 -4.42
N VAL A 37 -5.92 4.74 -3.63
CA VAL A 37 -5.26 5.99 -4.05
C VAL A 37 -3.81 5.74 -4.48
N LYS A 38 -3.10 4.83 -3.83
CA LYS A 38 -1.72 4.47 -4.19
C LYS A 38 -1.61 3.80 -5.57
N TRP A 39 -2.67 3.11 -6.00
CA TRP A 39 -2.70 2.35 -7.25
C TRP A 39 -3.51 3.03 -8.35
N ARG A 40 -4.14 4.16 -8.05
CA ARG A 40 -5.01 4.86 -8.99
C ARG A 40 -4.22 5.34 -10.21
N TYR A 41 -4.73 5.00 -11.39
CA TYR A 41 -4.28 5.66 -12.61
C TYR A 41 -4.68 7.15 -12.57
N PRO A 42 -3.81 8.10 -12.99
CA PRO A 42 -4.11 9.53 -12.97
C PRO A 42 -5.44 9.83 -13.66
N ASP A 43 -6.24 10.67 -13.03
CA ASP A 43 -7.55 11.14 -13.52
C ASP A 43 -8.56 10.04 -13.90
N ALA A 44 -8.29 8.78 -13.54
CA ALA A 44 -9.26 7.72 -13.79
C ALA A 44 -10.48 7.85 -12.90
N ASP A 45 -11.65 7.56 -13.45
CA ASP A 45 -12.88 7.42 -12.69
C ASP A 45 -12.85 6.12 -11.89
N ILE A 46 -13.06 6.21 -10.58
CA ILE A 46 -13.12 5.07 -9.68
C ILE A 46 -14.55 4.56 -9.63
N GLY A 47 -14.74 3.31 -10.03
CA GLY A 47 -16.03 2.62 -9.97
C GLY A 47 -16.28 1.99 -8.60
N LYS A 48 -17.05 0.90 -8.60
CA LYS A 48 -17.41 0.18 -7.39
C LYS A 48 -16.19 -0.41 -6.69
N SER A 49 -15.99 -0.05 -5.43
CA SER A 49 -14.93 -0.55 -4.57
C SER A 49 -15.49 -1.46 -3.49
N GLN A 50 -14.75 -2.52 -3.16
CA GLN A 50 -15.15 -3.54 -2.20
C GLN A 50 -13.96 -3.96 -1.34
N MET A 51 -14.24 -4.28 -0.10
CA MET A 51 -13.31 -4.93 0.82
C MET A 51 -14.02 -6.10 1.47
N SER A 52 -13.36 -7.24 1.55
CA SER A 52 -13.89 -8.45 2.18
C SER A 52 -12.82 -9.18 2.96
N ASP A 53 -13.25 -9.95 3.94
CA ASP A 53 -12.42 -10.92 4.65
C ASP A 53 -12.02 -12.04 3.67
N ALA A 54 -10.76 -12.44 3.72
CA ALA A 54 -10.20 -13.52 2.91
C ALA A 54 -9.39 -14.52 3.77
N ALA A 55 -9.57 -14.49 5.09
CA ALA A 55 -8.87 -15.39 5.99
C ALA A 55 -9.15 -16.86 5.64
N THR A 56 -8.10 -17.67 5.62
CA THR A 56 -8.24 -19.13 5.54
C THR A 56 -8.72 -19.69 6.87
N ILE A 57 -9.54 -20.72 6.81
CA ILE A 57 -10.09 -21.40 7.97
C ILE A 57 -9.60 -22.85 7.98
N ALA A 58 -9.02 -23.30 9.08
CA ALA A 58 -8.64 -24.68 9.29
C ALA A 58 -9.88 -25.56 9.51
N ALA A 59 -9.69 -26.89 9.43
CA ALA A 59 -10.79 -27.85 9.60
C ALA A 59 -11.50 -27.76 10.97
N ASP A 60 -10.83 -27.25 11.98
CA ASP A 60 -11.36 -26.98 13.33
C ASP A 60 -12.13 -25.65 13.46
N GLY A 61 -12.26 -24.88 12.35
CA GLY A 61 -12.91 -23.57 12.32
C GLY A 61 -12.03 -22.40 12.73
N ASN A 62 -10.78 -22.62 13.11
CA ASN A 62 -9.87 -21.52 13.47
C ASN A 62 -9.32 -20.80 12.23
N ARG A 63 -9.18 -19.48 12.32
CA ARG A 63 -8.50 -18.68 11.30
C ARG A 63 -7.00 -18.98 11.33
N THR A 64 -6.45 -19.39 10.19
CA THR A 64 -5.02 -19.71 10.08
C THR A 64 -4.19 -18.50 9.69
N VAL A 65 -4.70 -17.69 8.76
CA VAL A 65 -4.03 -16.47 8.29
C VAL A 65 -5.08 -15.39 8.11
N PRO A 66 -5.12 -14.37 8.98
CA PRO A 66 -5.97 -13.21 8.78
C PRO A 66 -5.56 -12.47 7.51
N SER A 67 -6.52 -12.18 6.65
CA SER A 67 -6.25 -11.52 5.37
C SER A 67 -7.48 -10.79 4.86
N SER A 68 -7.27 -9.82 3.98
CA SER A 68 -8.32 -9.05 3.33
C SER A 68 -8.14 -9.05 1.83
N VAL A 69 -9.24 -9.02 1.10
CA VAL A 69 -9.28 -8.74 -0.34
C VAL A 69 -9.90 -7.37 -0.56
N LEU A 70 -9.16 -6.52 -1.25
CA LEU A 70 -9.62 -5.23 -1.72
C LEU A 70 -9.76 -5.29 -3.24
N LYS A 71 -10.80 -4.66 -3.78
CA LYS A 71 -11.06 -4.63 -5.23
C LYS A 71 -11.69 -3.30 -5.62
N THR A 72 -11.28 -2.77 -6.79
CA THR A 72 -11.96 -1.67 -7.46
C THR A 72 -11.82 -1.81 -8.98
N THR A 73 -12.66 -1.08 -9.69
CA THR A 73 -12.53 -0.86 -11.13
C THR A 73 -12.28 0.62 -11.37
N MET A 74 -11.48 0.94 -12.36
CA MET A 74 -11.21 2.31 -12.80
C MET A 74 -11.38 2.37 -14.32
N THR A 75 -11.80 3.52 -14.84
CA THR A 75 -11.92 3.75 -16.27
C THR A 75 -11.22 5.05 -16.67
N THR A 76 -10.63 5.08 -17.85
CA THR A 76 -9.94 6.25 -18.40
C THR A 76 -10.09 6.29 -19.92
N PRO A 77 -10.14 7.47 -20.55
CA PRO A 77 -10.10 7.60 -22.00
C PRO A 77 -8.72 7.29 -22.62
N ASP A 78 -7.67 7.23 -21.79
CA ASP A 78 -6.33 6.94 -22.26
C ASP A 78 -6.22 5.52 -22.86
N SER A 79 -5.29 5.34 -23.81
CA SER A 79 -5.07 4.05 -24.45
C SER A 79 -4.48 3.01 -23.50
N VAL A 80 -4.62 1.74 -23.86
CA VAL A 80 -4.05 0.61 -23.08
C VAL A 80 -2.53 0.77 -22.91
N GLU A 81 -1.83 1.15 -23.96
CA GLU A 81 -0.38 1.32 -23.97
C GLU A 81 0.05 2.41 -22.97
N LYS A 82 -0.70 3.51 -22.91
CA LYS A 82 -0.43 4.61 -21.97
C LYS A 82 -0.65 4.17 -20.52
N VAL A 83 -1.70 3.39 -20.28
CA VAL A 83 -1.99 2.81 -18.96
C VAL A 83 -0.88 1.83 -18.53
N LEU A 84 -0.45 0.95 -19.44
CA LEU A 84 0.63 0.00 -19.17
C LEU A 84 1.96 0.70 -18.90
N ALA A 85 2.31 1.73 -19.69
CA ALA A 85 3.52 2.52 -19.50
C ALA A 85 3.54 3.21 -18.12
N PHE A 86 2.39 3.74 -17.68
CA PHE A 86 2.28 4.32 -16.35
C PHE A 86 2.58 3.30 -15.24
N TYR A 87 1.97 2.11 -15.29
CA TYR A 87 2.22 1.09 -14.27
C TYR A 87 3.62 0.51 -14.38
N GLN A 88 4.18 0.42 -15.56
CA GLN A 88 5.57 0.00 -15.74
C GLN A 88 6.52 0.99 -15.06
N ASP A 89 6.32 2.29 -15.28
CA ASP A 89 7.11 3.33 -14.64
C ASP A 89 6.90 3.33 -13.10
N LEU A 90 5.64 3.26 -12.64
CA LEU A 90 5.29 3.23 -11.22
C LEU A 90 5.95 2.05 -10.47
N LEU A 91 6.01 0.87 -11.10
CA LEU A 91 6.46 -0.36 -10.47
C LEU A 91 7.97 -0.62 -10.65
N THR A 92 8.62 0.04 -11.62
CA THR A 92 10.07 -0.07 -11.85
C THR A 92 10.86 0.99 -11.11
N ARG A 93 10.24 2.10 -10.70
CA ARG A 93 10.93 3.12 -9.90
C ARG A 93 11.43 2.53 -8.59
N ASN A 94 12.72 2.73 -8.32
CA ASN A 94 13.27 2.42 -7.02
C ASN A 94 12.75 3.44 -6.01
N ALA A 95 11.93 3.00 -5.08
CA ALA A 95 11.33 3.83 -4.02
C ALA A 95 12.35 4.50 -3.08
N THR A 96 13.65 4.22 -3.21
CA THR A 96 14.70 4.91 -2.45
C THR A 96 14.76 6.41 -2.72
N ASN A 97 14.24 6.88 -3.87
CA ASN A 97 14.38 8.28 -4.27
C ASN A 97 13.06 9.04 -4.46
N ASP A 98 11.90 8.36 -4.49
CA ASP A 98 10.63 9.02 -4.73
C ASP A 98 9.54 8.55 -3.75
N LYS A 99 9.50 9.20 -2.59
CA LYS A 99 8.49 8.96 -1.55
C LYS A 99 7.07 9.40 -1.95
N THR A 100 6.91 10.01 -3.11
CA THR A 100 5.63 10.60 -3.53
C THR A 100 4.66 9.60 -4.15
N LEU A 101 5.12 8.45 -4.60
CA LEU A 101 4.30 7.48 -5.34
C LEU A 101 3.80 6.28 -4.51
N GLY A 102 3.99 6.28 -3.23
CA GLY A 102 3.19 5.46 -2.28
C GLY A 102 3.21 3.93 -2.38
N ILE A 103 3.95 3.36 -3.35
CA ILE A 103 4.15 1.91 -3.44
C ILE A 103 5.61 1.64 -3.09
N GLU A 104 5.88 1.43 -1.83
CA GLU A 104 7.21 1.04 -1.40
C GLU A 104 7.58 -0.34 -1.97
N PRO A 105 8.83 -0.55 -2.42
CA PRO A 105 9.28 -1.88 -2.80
C PRO A 105 9.38 -2.72 -1.53
N ASP A 106 8.42 -3.62 -1.35
CA ASP A 106 8.54 -4.65 -0.34
C ASP A 106 9.75 -5.55 -0.64
N VAL A 107 10.41 -6.01 0.39
CA VAL A 107 11.47 -7.01 0.26
C VAL A 107 10.90 -8.24 -0.45
N GLY A 108 11.56 -8.70 -1.51
CA GLY A 108 11.14 -9.85 -2.29
C GLY A 108 9.99 -9.59 -3.28
N ARG A 109 9.71 -8.31 -3.60
CA ARG A 109 8.67 -7.97 -4.59
C ARG A 109 9.03 -8.51 -5.98
N SER A 110 8.08 -9.21 -6.61
CA SER A 110 8.13 -9.60 -8.02
C SER A 110 7.04 -8.87 -8.81
N VAL A 111 7.36 -8.48 -10.03
CA VAL A 111 6.43 -7.83 -10.96
C VAL A 111 6.45 -8.58 -12.29
N VAL A 112 5.27 -8.98 -12.77
CA VAL A 112 5.11 -9.69 -14.03
C VAL A 112 4.07 -8.95 -14.89
N PHE A 113 4.45 -8.57 -16.09
CA PHE A 113 3.55 -8.05 -17.12
C PHE A 113 3.29 -9.13 -18.15
N SER A 114 2.04 -9.35 -18.51
CA SER A 114 1.63 -10.34 -19.50
C SER A 114 0.63 -9.73 -20.46
N ASP A 115 0.84 -9.99 -21.75
CA ASP A 115 -0.13 -9.70 -22.81
C ASP A 115 -0.89 -10.99 -23.13
N GLU A 116 -2.17 -10.96 -22.87
CA GLU A 116 -3.09 -12.08 -23.06
C GLU A 116 -4.10 -11.78 -24.20
N SER A 117 -3.79 -10.82 -25.07
CA SER A 117 -4.71 -10.32 -26.10
C SER A 117 -4.83 -11.26 -27.27
N GLU A 118 -3.85 -12.15 -27.50
CA GLU A 118 -3.85 -13.06 -28.66
C GLU A 118 -5.13 -13.90 -28.74
N GLY A 119 -5.79 -13.86 -29.89
CA GLY A 119 -7.04 -14.59 -30.15
C GLY A 119 -8.28 -13.99 -29.49
N ARG A 120 -8.21 -12.81 -28.91
CA ARG A 120 -9.34 -12.10 -28.27
C ARG A 120 -9.77 -10.90 -29.12
N PRO A 121 -11.07 -10.53 -29.13
CA PRO A 121 -11.58 -9.33 -29.81
C PRO A 121 -11.37 -8.05 -28.96
N PHE A 122 -10.45 -8.04 -28.02
CA PHE A 122 -10.16 -6.93 -27.13
C PHE A 122 -8.73 -7.06 -26.57
N ALA A 123 -8.12 -5.93 -26.28
CA ALA A 123 -6.86 -5.90 -25.54
C ALA A 123 -7.07 -6.42 -24.10
N PHE A 124 -6.22 -7.34 -23.69
CA PHE A 124 -6.26 -7.94 -22.35
C PHE A 124 -4.84 -8.11 -21.81
N HIS A 125 -4.50 -7.29 -20.85
CA HIS A 125 -3.19 -7.34 -20.20
C HIS A 125 -3.35 -7.57 -18.70
N THR A 126 -2.40 -8.30 -18.13
CA THR A 126 -2.33 -8.53 -16.69
C THR A 126 -1.01 -8.02 -16.13
N ILE A 127 -1.07 -7.45 -14.92
CA ILE A 127 0.09 -7.06 -14.14
C ILE A 127 -0.05 -7.72 -12.77
N LEU A 128 0.90 -8.58 -12.43
CA LEU A 128 0.96 -9.24 -11.14
C LEU A 128 2.09 -8.67 -10.32
N VAL A 129 1.78 -8.25 -9.10
CA VAL A 129 2.77 -7.74 -8.14
C VAL A 129 2.64 -8.54 -6.86
N ASN A 130 3.63 -9.32 -6.54
CA ASN A 130 3.65 -10.16 -5.35
C ASN A 130 4.76 -9.73 -4.40
N SER A 131 4.47 -9.73 -3.13
CA SER A 131 5.40 -9.59 -2.03
C SER A 131 5.10 -10.62 -0.94
N GLU A 132 5.86 -10.61 0.14
CA GLU A 132 5.61 -11.49 1.29
C GLU A 132 4.23 -11.23 1.92
N ALA A 133 3.83 -9.96 2.03
CA ALA A 133 2.61 -9.54 2.71
C ALA A 133 1.41 -9.34 1.76
N SER A 134 1.62 -9.23 0.44
CA SER A 134 0.55 -8.88 -0.48
C SER A 134 0.68 -9.52 -1.85
N SER A 135 -0.46 -9.67 -2.53
CA SER A 135 -0.54 -10.02 -3.94
C SER A 135 -1.53 -9.08 -4.62
N THR A 136 -1.05 -8.34 -5.60
CA THR A 136 -1.85 -7.38 -6.37
C THR A 136 -1.96 -7.84 -7.81
N THR A 137 -3.18 -7.80 -8.34
CA THR A 137 -3.48 -8.06 -9.75
C THR A 137 -4.14 -6.83 -10.35
N LEU A 138 -3.57 -6.34 -11.44
CA LEU A 138 -4.25 -5.38 -12.32
C LEU A 138 -4.58 -6.08 -13.63
N ILE A 139 -5.79 -5.86 -14.13
CA ILE A 139 -6.25 -6.31 -15.44
C ILE A 139 -6.64 -5.07 -16.21
N VAL A 140 -5.96 -4.86 -17.34
CA VAL A 140 -6.22 -3.73 -18.24
C VAL A 140 -6.87 -4.26 -19.51
N THR A 141 -8.07 -3.76 -19.83
CA THR A 141 -8.83 -4.22 -20.99
C THR A 141 -9.41 -3.04 -21.76
N ARG A 142 -9.53 -3.24 -23.08
CA ARG A 142 -10.26 -2.33 -23.97
C ARG A 142 -10.74 -3.09 -25.20
N GLY A 143 -12.04 -3.07 -25.46
CA GLY A 143 -12.62 -3.57 -26.70
C GLY A 143 -12.32 -2.64 -27.88
N GLU A 144 -12.35 -3.18 -29.12
CA GLU A 144 -12.08 -2.39 -30.33
C GLU A 144 -13.04 -1.21 -30.51
N SER A 145 -14.29 -1.34 -30.04
CA SER A 145 -15.32 -0.31 -30.12
C SER A 145 -15.50 0.50 -28.84
N GLU A 146 -14.70 0.24 -27.82
CA GLU A 146 -14.80 0.93 -26.53
C GLU A 146 -13.99 2.22 -26.54
N GLU A 147 -14.57 3.30 -26.03
CA GLU A 147 -13.89 4.59 -25.88
C GLU A 147 -13.02 4.63 -24.61
N LEU A 148 -13.33 3.77 -23.64
CA LEU A 148 -12.65 3.76 -22.33
C LEU A 148 -11.81 2.50 -22.15
N THR A 149 -10.64 2.67 -21.58
CA THR A 149 -9.82 1.58 -21.03
C THR A 149 -10.31 1.28 -19.63
N SER A 150 -10.58 0.01 -19.37
CA SER A 150 -11.00 -0.49 -18.05
C SER A 150 -9.79 -1.08 -17.31
N ILE A 151 -9.65 -0.71 -16.06
CA ILE A 151 -8.60 -1.19 -15.15
C ILE A 151 -9.27 -1.85 -13.96
N THR A 152 -9.17 -3.15 -13.84
CA THR A 152 -9.59 -3.88 -12.62
C THR A 152 -8.38 -4.07 -11.73
N TRP A 153 -8.44 -3.52 -10.53
CA TRP A 153 -7.43 -3.70 -9.51
C TRP A 153 -7.98 -4.57 -8.39
N LYS A 154 -7.19 -5.57 -7.97
CA LYS A 154 -7.49 -6.46 -6.86
C LYS A 154 -6.22 -6.67 -6.05
N GLN A 155 -6.31 -6.53 -4.73
CA GLN A 155 -5.20 -6.80 -3.84
C GLN A 155 -5.64 -7.75 -2.72
N TYR A 156 -4.81 -8.76 -2.50
CA TYR A 156 -4.87 -9.63 -1.34
C TYR A 156 -3.82 -9.16 -0.34
N LEU A 157 -4.23 -8.89 0.90
CA LEU A 157 -3.36 -8.46 1.98
C LEU A 157 -3.36 -9.50 3.09
N ARG A 158 -2.20 -9.92 3.52
CA ARG A 158 -1.99 -10.67 4.75
C ARG A 158 -1.86 -9.70 5.91
N HIS A 159 -2.50 -10.03 7.02
CA HIS A 159 -2.34 -9.29 8.26
C HIS A 159 -1.46 -10.10 9.19
N ASP A 160 -0.32 -9.54 9.59
CA ASP A 160 0.49 -10.13 10.63
C ASP A 160 -0.27 -10.00 11.94
N VAL A 161 -0.64 -11.16 12.49
CA VAL A 161 -1.10 -11.22 13.88
C VAL A 161 0.16 -11.21 14.71
N GLY A 162 0.49 -10.06 15.28
CA GLY A 162 1.65 -9.94 16.15
C GLY A 162 1.73 -11.11 17.13
N LYS A 163 2.87 -11.78 17.10
CA LYS A 163 3.20 -12.83 18.07
C LYS A 163 3.44 -12.24 19.44
#